data_6e3307430cb49ddb9797b9870c486875
#
_entry.id   6e3307430cb49ddb9797b9870c486875
#
_cell.length_a   1.000
_cell.length_b   1.000
_cell.length_c   1.000
_cell.angle_alpha   90.00
_cell.angle_beta   90.00
_cell.angle_gamma   90.00
#
_symmetry.space_group_name_H-M   'P 1'
#
loop_
_entity.id
_entity.type
_entity.pdbx_description
1 polymer ?
#
loop_
_entity_poly.entity_id
_entity_poly.type
_entity_poly.pdbx_seq_one_letter_code
_entity_poly.pdbx_strand_id
1 'polypeptide(L)'
;MTANASPSSTKKALKSNTIVVKIGSSLLTNNGKGLDRTAIYEWAKQIAKLHNEGYQVLLVSSGAVAEGVVRMNLEERPKKLQALQACAAIGQMGLIETWWSALIQYGVQSAQLLLTHDDLANRNRYLNTASTLNQLLEWRVLPVINENDTVSVDEIKFGDNDSLGAMVAAMVKADLYIILTDQQGVFTDNPRTNPDAKLIKTERAMADYLFDVAGDGGKLGRGG
;
A
#
# COMPACT_ATOMS: atom_id res chain seq x y z
N MET A 1 0.85 46.11 39.92
CA MET A 1 -0.09 45.14 39.33
C MET A 1 0.16 45.11 37.84
N THR A 2 0.99 44.20 37.39
CA THR A 2 1.35 44.03 36.00
C THR A 2 0.86 42.64 35.56
N ALA A 3 -0.17 42.67 34.69
CA ALA A 3 -0.73 41.44 34.15
C ALA A 3 0.18 40.88 33.08
N ASN A 4 0.71 39.66 33.32
CA ASN A 4 1.41 38.85 32.32
C ASN A 4 0.40 38.25 31.34
N ALA A 5 0.38 38.77 30.14
CA ALA A 5 -0.32 38.16 29.01
C ALA A 5 0.55 37.03 28.46
N SER A 6 0.11 35.77 28.62
CA SER A 6 0.68 34.62 27.96
C SER A 6 0.50 34.69 26.44
N PRO A 7 1.52 34.39 25.63
CA PRO A 7 1.33 34.36 24.18
C PRO A 7 0.48 33.13 23.78
N SER A 8 -0.69 33.42 23.26
CA SER A 8 -1.54 32.47 22.56
C SER A 8 -0.78 31.93 21.33
N SER A 9 -0.26 30.71 21.44
CA SER A 9 0.26 29.98 20.30
C SER A 9 -0.92 29.56 19.42
N THR A 10 -1.25 30.34 18.43
CA THR A 10 -2.08 29.92 17.31
C THR A 10 -1.37 28.77 16.59
N LYS A 11 -1.67 27.55 16.99
CA LYS A 11 -1.36 26.38 16.15
C LYS A 11 -2.11 26.60 14.84
N LYS A 12 -1.36 26.98 13.79
CA LYS A 12 -1.84 26.99 12.40
C LYS A 12 -2.32 25.56 12.14
N ALA A 13 -3.62 25.37 11.99
CA ALA A 13 -4.20 24.09 11.61
C ALA A 13 -3.51 23.69 10.31
N LEU A 14 -2.62 22.69 10.39
CA LEU A 14 -2.03 22.08 9.20
C LEU A 14 -3.20 21.51 8.41
N LYS A 15 -3.37 21.98 7.16
CA LYS A 15 -4.21 21.29 6.19
C LYS A 15 -3.70 19.86 6.22
N SER A 16 -4.50 18.90 6.68
CA SER A 16 -4.09 17.50 6.72
C SER A 16 -4.02 17.02 5.27
N ASN A 17 -2.81 17.01 4.71
CA ASN A 17 -2.58 16.39 3.42
C ASN A 17 -2.52 14.88 3.67
N THR A 18 -3.48 14.16 3.15
CA THR A 18 -3.59 12.72 3.24
C THR A 18 -2.90 12.08 2.04
N ILE A 19 -1.96 11.18 2.33
CA ILE A 19 -1.14 10.51 1.31
C ILE A 19 -1.35 9.00 1.44
N VAL A 20 -1.71 8.34 0.35
CA VAL A 20 -1.71 6.88 0.26
C VAL A 20 -0.48 6.46 -0.53
N VAL A 21 0.32 5.58 0.06
CA VAL A 21 1.52 5.01 -0.58
C VAL A 21 1.30 3.52 -0.79
N LYS A 22 1.31 3.07 -2.03
CA LYS A 22 1.31 1.64 -2.35
C LYS A 22 2.71 1.20 -2.74
N ILE A 23 3.16 0.07 -2.18
CA ILE A 23 4.47 -0.51 -2.52
C ILE A 23 4.27 -1.91 -3.09
N GLY A 24 4.74 -2.12 -4.32
CA GLY A 24 4.62 -3.38 -5.04
C GLY A 24 5.48 -4.50 -4.45
N SER A 25 5.07 -5.75 -4.67
CA SER A 25 5.78 -6.93 -4.16
C SER A 25 7.22 -7.04 -4.66
N SER A 26 7.51 -6.58 -5.87
CA SER A 26 8.88 -6.56 -6.43
C SER A 26 9.87 -5.75 -5.60
N LEU A 27 9.40 -4.66 -4.95
CA LEU A 27 10.19 -3.78 -4.10
C LEU A 27 10.26 -4.23 -2.64
N LEU A 28 9.34 -5.10 -2.22
CA LEU A 28 9.23 -5.57 -0.83
C LEU A 28 9.80 -6.97 -0.63
N THR A 29 10.10 -7.69 -1.72
CA THR A 29 10.58 -9.06 -1.65
C THR A 29 11.85 -9.23 -2.48
N ASN A 30 12.74 -10.08 -2.03
CA ASN A 30 13.95 -10.45 -2.76
C ASN A 30 13.59 -11.34 -3.98
N ASN A 31 12.99 -10.75 -5.02
CA ASN A 31 12.51 -11.49 -6.21
C ASN A 31 11.56 -12.66 -5.84
N GLY A 32 10.68 -12.44 -4.86
CA GLY A 32 9.76 -13.46 -4.37
C GLY A 32 10.35 -14.45 -3.35
N LYS A 33 11.58 -14.24 -2.91
CA LYS A 33 12.30 -15.09 -1.92
C LYS A 33 12.14 -14.57 -0.48
N GLY A 34 10.95 -14.13 -0.11
CA GLY A 34 10.65 -13.56 1.20
C GLY A 34 10.82 -12.04 1.24
N LEU A 35 10.56 -11.44 2.40
CA LEU A 35 10.63 -9.99 2.57
C LEU A 35 12.07 -9.47 2.53
N ASP A 36 12.28 -8.40 1.79
CA ASP A 36 13.48 -7.59 1.88
C ASP A 36 13.35 -6.62 3.07
N ARG A 37 13.79 -7.10 4.23
CA ARG A 37 13.70 -6.32 5.47
C ARG A 37 14.48 -5.01 5.40
N THR A 38 15.62 -5.01 4.70
CA THR A 38 16.45 -3.80 4.52
C THR A 38 15.70 -2.75 3.73
N ALA A 39 15.10 -3.13 2.60
CA ALA A 39 14.30 -2.23 1.80
C ALA A 39 13.07 -1.72 2.59
N ILE A 40 12.37 -2.58 3.33
CA ILE A 40 11.22 -2.20 4.16
C ILE A 40 11.64 -1.16 5.22
N TYR A 41 12.78 -1.31 5.88
CA TYR A 41 13.27 -0.35 6.86
C TYR A 41 13.60 1.00 6.23
N GLU A 42 14.19 1.03 5.05
CA GLU A 42 14.44 2.29 4.32
C GLU A 42 13.14 2.97 3.84
N TRP A 43 12.14 2.21 3.40
CA TRP A 43 10.81 2.77 3.10
C TRP A 43 10.12 3.29 4.36
N ALA A 44 10.16 2.55 5.47
CA ALA A 44 9.57 2.95 6.74
C ALA A 44 10.16 4.26 7.27
N LYS A 45 11.46 4.45 7.12
CA LYS A 45 12.14 5.70 7.49
C LYS A 45 11.59 6.91 6.74
N GLN A 46 11.37 6.79 5.42
CA GLN A 46 10.82 7.87 4.60
C GLN A 46 9.34 8.12 4.93
N ILE A 47 8.55 7.07 5.10
CA ILE A 47 7.14 7.14 5.47
C ILE A 47 6.99 7.77 6.86
N ALA A 48 7.80 7.35 7.83
CA ALA A 48 7.79 7.90 9.19
C ALA A 48 8.18 9.38 9.20
N LYS A 49 9.10 9.80 8.34
CA LYS A 49 9.43 11.22 8.18
C LYS A 49 8.21 12.04 7.76
N LEU A 50 7.48 11.63 6.72
CA LEU A 50 6.26 12.31 6.30
C LEU A 50 5.23 12.35 7.44
N HIS A 51 5.01 11.21 8.10
CA HIS A 51 4.08 11.14 9.22
C HIS A 51 4.46 12.11 10.35
N ASN A 52 5.74 12.19 10.72
CA ASN A 52 6.23 13.07 11.79
C ASN A 52 6.22 14.56 11.37
N GLU A 53 6.27 14.87 10.08
CA GLU A 53 6.07 16.21 9.53
C GLU A 53 4.59 16.65 9.54
N GLY A 54 3.67 15.77 9.94
CA GLY A 54 2.25 16.10 10.11
C GLY A 54 1.32 15.56 9.04
N TYR A 55 1.83 14.90 7.99
CA TYR A 55 0.99 14.25 6.99
C TYR A 55 0.21 13.07 7.59
N GLN A 56 -0.99 12.83 7.07
CA GLN A 56 -1.73 11.59 7.30
C GLN A 56 -1.30 10.58 6.23
N VAL A 57 -0.57 9.54 6.64
CA VAL A 57 -0.02 8.56 5.70
C VAL A 57 -0.69 7.20 5.90
N LEU A 58 -1.17 6.60 4.82
CA LEU A 58 -1.66 5.24 4.75
C LEU A 58 -0.72 4.44 3.83
N LEU A 59 -0.40 3.22 4.22
CA LEU A 59 0.45 2.32 3.46
C LEU A 59 -0.38 1.16 2.92
N VAL A 60 -0.31 0.90 1.62
CA VAL A 60 -0.84 -0.32 0.99
C VAL A 60 0.35 -1.19 0.61
N SER A 61 0.46 -2.35 1.23
CA SER A 61 1.62 -3.23 1.15
C SER A 61 1.28 -4.56 0.50
N SER A 62 2.27 -5.20 -0.08
CA SER A 62 2.21 -6.53 -0.66
C SER A 62 3.30 -7.43 -0.06
N GLY A 63 3.37 -8.69 -0.49
CA GLY A 63 4.49 -9.59 -0.14
C GLY A 63 4.14 -10.71 0.85
N ALA A 64 2.90 -10.78 1.35
CA ALA A 64 2.48 -11.79 2.32
C ALA A 64 2.69 -13.23 1.80
N VAL A 65 2.28 -13.53 0.57
CA VAL A 65 2.46 -14.87 -0.01
C VAL A 65 3.94 -15.25 -0.09
N ALA A 66 4.82 -14.34 -0.53
CA ALA A 66 6.25 -14.60 -0.65
C ALA A 66 6.89 -14.89 0.73
N GLU A 67 6.53 -14.13 1.74
CA GLU A 67 6.97 -14.36 3.12
C GLU A 67 6.48 -15.71 3.66
N GLY A 68 5.23 -16.09 3.35
CA GLY A 68 4.68 -17.37 3.76
C GLY A 68 5.39 -18.56 3.11
N VAL A 69 5.74 -18.46 1.84
CA VAL A 69 6.55 -19.48 1.11
C VAL A 69 7.86 -19.73 1.84
N VAL A 70 8.57 -18.66 2.22
CA VAL A 70 9.85 -18.76 2.95
C VAL A 70 9.66 -19.31 4.36
N ARG A 71 8.68 -18.85 5.11
CA ARG A 71 8.40 -19.33 6.47
C ARG A 71 8.04 -20.82 6.52
N MET A 72 7.41 -21.31 5.46
CA MET A 72 7.07 -22.72 5.30
C MET A 72 8.20 -23.56 4.69
N ASN A 73 9.35 -22.96 4.36
CA ASN A 73 10.47 -23.60 3.67
C ASN A 73 10.05 -24.32 2.38
N LEU A 74 9.11 -23.73 1.62
CA LEU A 74 8.70 -24.28 0.33
C LEU A 74 9.74 -23.95 -0.73
N GLU A 75 10.11 -24.93 -1.55
CA GLU A 75 11.09 -24.76 -2.63
C GLU A 75 10.56 -23.83 -3.74
N GLU A 76 9.24 -23.88 -3.99
CA GLU A 76 8.58 -23.08 -5.02
C GLU A 76 7.28 -22.48 -4.51
N ARG A 77 6.86 -21.39 -5.16
CA ARG A 77 5.54 -20.78 -4.92
C ARG A 77 4.43 -21.77 -5.30
N PRO A 78 3.49 -22.08 -4.40
CA PRO A 78 2.37 -22.96 -4.70
C PRO A 78 1.52 -22.46 -5.87
N LYS A 79 0.92 -23.41 -6.62
CA LYS A 79 -0.01 -23.12 -7.70
C LYS A 79 -1.48 -23.26 -7.29
N LYS A 80 -1.75 -24.05 -6.25
CA LYS A 80 -3.11 -24.26 -5.74
C LYS A 80 -3.56 -23.08 -4.91
N LEU A 81 -4.80 -22.61 -5.13
CA LEU A 81 -5.36 -21.45 -4.44
C LEU A 81 -5.27 -21.58 -2.91
N GLN A 82 -5.72 -22.73 -2.35
CA GLN A 82 -5.71 -22.95 -0.91
C GLN A 82 -4.30 -22.90 -0.30
N ALA A 83 -3.30 -23.33 -1.04
CA ALA A 83 -1.92 -23.26 -0.60
C ALA A 83 -1.37 -21.82 -0.66
N LEU A 84 -1.77 -21.03 -1.67
CA LEU A 84 -1.47 -19.60 -1.73
C LEU A 84 -2.13 -18.84 -0.59
N GLN A 85 -3.40 -19.12 -0.29
CA GLN A 85 -4.14 -18.53 0.84
C GLN A 85 -3.49 -18.87 2.18
N ALA A 86 -3.06 -20.12 2.36
CA ALA A 86 -2.33 -20.53 3.56
C ALA A 86 -0.97 -19.82 3.69
N CYS A 87 -0.22 -19.70 2.59
CA CYS A 87 1.01 -18.91 2.58
C CYS A 87 0.75 -17.44 2.90
N ALA A 88 -0.30 -16.84 2.34
CA ALA A 88 -0.67 -15.47 2.65
C ALA A 88 -0.98 -15.28 4.14
N ALA A 89 -1.77 -16.19 4.74
CA ALA A 89 -2.09 -16.15 6.17
C ALA A 89 -0.82 -16.20 7.06
N ILE A 90 0.09 -17.12 6.75
CA ILE A 90 1.34 -17.30 7.50
C ILE A 90 2.28 -16.09 7.30
N GLY A 91 2.40 -15.62 6.07
CA GLY A 91 3.31 -14.54 5.72
C GLY A 91 2.81 -13.17 6.13
N GLN A 92 1.49 -12.95 6.22
CA GLN A 92 0.90 -11.70 6.67
C GLN A 92 1.35 -11.31 8.09
N MET A 93 1.52 -12.28 8.98
CA MET A 93 2.09 -12.03 10.31
C MET A 93 3.49 -11.42 10.21
N GLY A 94 4.35 -12.00 9.38
CA GLY A 94 5.71 -11.50 9.19
C GLY A 94 5.79 -10.16 8.50
N LEU A 95 4.90 -9.92 7.55
CA LEU A 95 4.80 -8.65 6.86
C LEU A 95 4.44 -7.51 7.84
N ILE A 96 3.38 -7.69 8.63
CA ILE A 96 2.94 -6.64 9.55
C ILE A 96 3.93 -6.45 10.71
N GLU A 97 4.53 -7.54 11.22
CA GLU A 97 5.58 -7.47 12.22
C GLU A 97 6.79 -6.66 11.73
N THR A 98 7.19 -6.87 10.47
CA THR A 98 8.32 -6.16 9.86
C THR A 98 8.01 -4.67 9.73
N TRP A 99 6.83 -4.29 9.23
CA TRP A 99 6.41 -2.90 9.13
C TRP A 99 6.30 -2.25 10.50
N TRP A 100 5.66 -2.91 11.46
CA TRP A 100 5.54 -2.40 12.82
C TRP A 100 6.91 -2.16 13.46
N SER A 101 7.82 -3.15 13.39
CA SER A 101 9.17 -3.06 13.94
C SER A 101 10.00 -1.93 13.30
N ALA A 102 9.79 -1.68 12.01
CA ALA A 102 10.46 -0.62 11.29
C ALA A 102 9.91 0.78 11.64
N LEU A 103 8.59 0.93 11.77
CA LEU A 103 7.93 2.21 12.02
C LEU A 103 8.06 2.66 13.49
N ILE A 104 7.99 1.70 14.44
CA ILE A 104 8.04 2.02 15.87
C ILE A 104 9.38 2.64 16.28
N GLN A 105 10.47 2.37 15.57
CA GLN A 105 11.78 2.99 15.82
C GLN A 105 11.77 4.52 15.64
N TYR A 106 10.81 5.01 14.84
CA TYR A 106 10.60 6.44 14.61
C TYR A 106 9.42 7.01 15.42
N GLY A 107 8.90 6.25 16.39
CA GLY A 107 7.76 6.63 17.23
C GLY A 107 6.42 6.59 16.52
N VAL A 108 6.32 5.92 15.36
CA VAL A 108 5.09 5.81 14.57
C VAL A 108 4.38 4.51 14.94
N GLN A 109 3.18 4.64 15.52
CA GLN A 109 2.28 3.50 15.72
C GLN A 109 1.61 3.11 14.41
N SER A 110 1.42 1.82 14.19
CA SER A 110 0.73 1.31 13.00
C SER A 110 -0.37 0.33 13.36
N ALA A 111 -1.36 0.20 12.48
CA ALA A 111 -2.47 -0.73 12.61
C ALA A 111 -2.65 -1.50 11.31
N GLN A 112 -2.92 -2.81 11.42
CA GLN A 112 -3.22 -3.64 10.26
C GLN A 112 -4.70 -3.54 9.88
N LEU A 113 -4.96 -3.40 8.56
CA LEU A 113 -6.28 -3.62 7.96
C LEU A 113 -6.14 -4.60 6.81
N LEU A 114 -7.02 -5.59 6.79
CA LEU A 114 -7.16 -6.53 5.67
C LEU A 114 -8.52 -6.30 5.02
N LEU A 115 -8.51 -6.00 3.74
CA LEU A 115 -9.70 -5.65 2.97
C LEU A 115 -9.83 -6.57 1.76
N THR A 116 -11.07 -6.74 1.31
CA THR A 116 -11.39 -7.40 0.03
C THR A 116 -12.10 -6.41 -0.89
N HIS A 117 -12.18 -6.71 -2.17
CA HIS A 117 -13.00 -5.95 -3.10
C HIS A 117 -14.48 -5.90 -2.67
N ASP A 118 -14.99 -6.98 -2.10
CA ASP A 118 -16.36 -7.03 -1.57
C ASP A 118 -16.57 -6.05 -0.41
N ASP A 119 -15.57 -5.85 0.45
CA ASP A 119 -15.64 -4.85 1.53
C ASP A 119 -15.75 -3.43 0.97
N LEU A 120 -15.18 -3.18 -0.20
CA LEU A 120 -15.21 -1.89 -0.86
C LEU A 120 -16.45 -1.69 -1.74
N ALA A 121 -17.00 -2.78 -2.32
CA ALA A 121 -18.23 -2.75 -3.12
C ALA A 121 -19.49 -2.65 -2.26
N ASN A 122 -19.50 -3.24 -1.05
CA ASN A 122 -20.63 -3.18 -0.14
C ASN A 122 -20.68 -1.86 0.62
N ARG A 123 -21.75 -1.08 0.45
CA ARG A 123 -21.89 0.25 1.04
C ARG A 123 -21.67 0.29 2.57
N ASN A 124 -22.24 -0.68 3.30
CA ASN A 124 -22.12 -0.68 4.76
C ASN A 124 -20.70 -1.00 5.22
N ARG A 125 -20.05 -1.98 4.58
CA ARG A 125 -18.65 -2.32 4.85
C ARG A 125 -17.72 -1.17 4.47
N TYR A 126 -17.95 -0.53 3.32
CA TYR A 126 -17.23 0.66 2.89
C TYR A 126 -17.29 1.79 3.93
N LEU A 127 -18.48 2.13 4.42
CA LEU A 127 -18.66 3.20 5.42
C LEU A 127 -17.99 2.85 6.76
N ASN A 128 -18.09 1.59 7.19
CA ASN A 128 -17.42 1.14 8.42
C ASN A 128 -15.89 1.20 8.27
N THR A 129 -15.36 0.74 7.15
CA THR A 129 -13.91 0.81 6.84
C THR A 129 -13.44 2.26 6.81
N ALA A 130 -14.18 3.14 6.12
CA ALA A 130 -13.87 4.57 6.07
C ALA A 130 -13.84 5.21 7.47
N SER A 131 -14.83 4.88 8.32
CA SER A 131 -14.89 5.38 9.70
C SER A 131 -13.69 4.90 10.52
N THR A 132 -13.31 3.62 10.40
CA THR A 132 -12.14 3.05 11.09
C THR A 132 -10.85 3.71 10.63
N LEU A 133 -10.66 3.88 9.33
CA LEU A 133 -9.47 4.55 8.78
C LEU A 133 -9.36 5.99 9.27
N ASN A 134 -10.46 6.76 9.23
CA ASN A 134 -10.48 8.13 9.72
C ASN A 134 -10.13 8.20 11.21
N GLN A 135 -10.66 7.28 12.03
CA GLN A 135 -10.35 7.23 13.46
C GLN A 135 -8.87 6.92 13.72
N LEU A 136 -8.27 6.01 12.96
CA LEU A 136 -6.83 5.73 13.06
C LEU A 136 -6.00 6.97 12.69
N LEU A 137 -6.37 7.68 11.63
CA LEU A 137 -5.70 8.91 11.21
C LEU A 137 -5.84 10.03 12.25
N GLU A 138 -6.99 10.18 12.90
CA GLU A 138 -7.18 11.10 14.02
C GLU A 138 -6.28 10.75 15.21
N TRP A 139 -6.10 9.47 15.51
CA TRP A 139 -5.19 9.00 16.56
C TRP A 139 -3.72 9.05 16.16
N ARG A 140 -3.41 9.52 14.96
CA ARG A 140 -2.05 9.52 14.42
C ARG A 140 -1.45 8.13 14.35
N VAL A 141 -2.25 7.11 14.11
CA VAL A 141 -1.85 5.73 13.84
C VAL A 141 -1.77 5.54 12.33
N LEU A 142 -0.68 4.97 11.83
CA LEU A 142 -0.47 4.71 10.41
C LEU A 142 -1.14 3.37 10.01
N PRO A 143 -2.19 3.38 9.15
CA PRO A 143 -2.77 2.14 8.65
C PRO A 143 -1.82 1.45 7.68
N VAL A 144 -1.56 0.16 7.91
CA VAL A 144 -0.89 -0.76 6.97
C VAL A 144 -1.95 -1.70 6.42
N ILE A 145 -2.28 -1.51 5.15
CA ILE A 145 -3.40 -2.15 4.47
C ILE A 145 -2.86 -3.20 3.51
N ASN A 146 -3.49 -4.35 3.45
CA ASN A 146 -3.26 -5.37 2.44
C ASN A 146 -4.58 -6.02 2.05
N GLU A 147 -4.57 -6.75 0.93
CA GLU A 147 -5.67 -7.64 0.56
C GLU A 147 -5.83 -8.75 1.62
N ASN A 148 -7.07 -9.12 1.92
CA ASN A 148 -7.37 -10.30 2.72
C ASN A 148 -7.32 -11.56 1.85
N ASP A 149 -6.13 -11.94 1.46
CA ASP A 149 -5.86 -13.11 0.61
C ASP A 149 -6.46 -14.41 1.14
N THR A 150 -6.77 -14.49 2.44
CA THR A 150 -7.30 -15.73 3.06
C THR A 150 -8.74 -16.04 2.65
N VAL A 151 -9.51 -15.03 2.28
CA VAL A 151 -10.93 -15.18 1.89
C VAL A 151 -11.18 -14.69 0.48
N SER A 152 -10.24 -13.95 -0.10
CA SER A 152 -10.33 -13.44 -1.46
C SER A 152 -9.94 -14.53 -2.47
N VAL A 153 -10.69 -14.63 -3.57
CA VAL A 153 -10.47 -15.64 -4.61
C VAL A 153 -9.91 -14.99 -5.87
N ASP A 154 -10.32 -13.76 -6.15
CA ASP A 154 -10.01 -13.09 -7.41
C ASP A 154 -8.64 -12.38 -7.37
N GLU A 155 -8.26 -11.81 -6.26
CA GLU A 155 -7.05 -11.00 -6.08
C GLU A 155 -5.78 -11.85 -5.99
N ILE A 156 -5.83 -13.04 -5.40
CA ILE A 156 -4.70 -13.98 -5.47
C ILE A 156 -4.40 -14.37 -6.92
N LYS A 157 -5.42 -14.38 -7.79
CA LYS A 157 -5.24 -14.58 -9.22
C LYS A 157 -4.75 -13.33 -9.92
N PHE A 158 -5.19 -12.14 -9.48
CA PHE A 158 -4.91 -10.85 -10.16
C PHE A 158 -3.84 -10.01 -9.46
N GLY A 159 -3.61 -10.18 -8.15
CA GLY A 159 -2.46 -9.61 -7.40
C GLY A 159 -2.38 -8.09 -7.44
N ASP A 160 -3.53 -7.39 -7.52
CA ASP A 160 -3.59 -5.96 -7.80
C ASP A 160 -3.94 -5.13 -6.57
N ASN A 161 -2.90 -4.87 -5.75
CA ASN A 161 -3.01 -3.88 -4.69
C ASN A 161 -3.02 -2.42 -5.22
N ASP A 162 -2.85 -2.20 -6.54
CA ASP A 162 -2.94 -0.85 -7.13
C ASP A 162 -4.38 -0.38 -7.12
N SER A 163 -5.32 -1.24 -7.55
CA SER A 163 -6.75 -0.95 -7.47
C SER A 163 -7.23 -0.81 -6.03
N LEU A 164 -6.79 -1.68 -5.12
CA LEU A 164 -7.08 -1.56 -3.68
C LEU A 164 -6.60 -0.21 -3.14
N GLY A 165 -5.38 0.19 -3.45
CA GLY A 165 -4.81 1.48 -3.03
C GLY A 165 -5.57 2.68 -3.59
N ALA A 166 -6.00 2.62 -4.85
CA ALA A 166 -6.82 3.66 -5.46
C ALA A 166 -8.19 3.80 -4.77
N MET A 167 -8.84 2.68 -4.45
CA MET A 167 -10.11 2.68 -3.72
C MET A 167 -9.96 3.20 -2.29
N VAL A 168 -8.89 2.83 -1.59
CA VAL A 168 -8.55 3.38 -0.27
C VAL A 168 -8.31 4.88 -0.36
N ALA A 169 -7.55 5.35 -1.36
CA ALA A 169 -7.30 6.78 -1.57
C ALA A 169 -8.60 7.56 -1.81
N ALA A 170 -9.51 7.03 -2.61
CA ALA A 170 -10.83 7.61 -2.81
C ALA A 170 -11.66 7.63 -1.52
N MET A 171 -11.63 6.54 -0.73
CA MET A 171 -12.38 6.39 0.51
C MET A 171 -11.98 7.44 1.56
N VAL A 172 -10.69 7.69 1.75
CA VAL A 172 -10.18 8.68 2.70
C VAL A 172 -10.04 10.08 2.09
N LYS A 173 -10.44 10.26 0.82
CA LYS A 173 -10.29 11.50 0.05
C LYS A 173 -8.84 11.99 0.08
N ALA A 174 -7.91 11.11 -0.22
CA ALA A 174 -6.49 11.41 -0.21
C ALA A 174 -6.16 12.53 -1.22
N ASP A 175 -5.24 13.41 -0.84
CA ASP A 175 -4.71 14.46 -1.72
C ASP A 175 -3.72 13.90 -2.73
N LEU A 176 -3.09 12.77 -2.38
CA LEU A 176 -2.08 12.14 -3.22
C LEU A 176 -2.12 10.61 -3.07
N TYR A 177 -2.06 9.91 -4.20
CA TYR A 177 -1.84 8.47 -4.27
C TYR A 177 -0.53 8.20 -5.01
N ILE A 178 0.40 7.51 -4.36
CA ILE A 178 1.74 7.18 -4.87
C ILE A 178 1.84 5.67 -5.05
N ILE A 179 2.18 5.24 -6.25
CA ILE A 179 2.49 3.84 -6.55
C ILE A 179 3.99 3.69 -6.71
N LEU A 180 4.64 2.95 -5.80
CA LEU A 180 6.04 2.57 -5.90
C LEU A 180 6.12 1.19 -6.55
N THR A 181 6.79 1.13 -7.68
CA THR A 181 6.91 -0.05 -8.54
C THR A 181 8.32 -0.11 -9.14
N ASP A 182 8.67 -1.24 -9.74
CA ASP A 182 9.91 -1.43 -10.51
C ASP A 182 9.84 -0.84 -11.93
N GLN A 183 8.69 -0.30 -12.33
CA GLN A 183 8.51 0.42 -13.58
C GLN A 183 8.72 1.93 -13.38
N GLN A 184 9.20 2.61 -14.42
CA GLN A 184 9.40 4.07 -14.38
C GLN A 184 8.09 4.87 -14.40
N GLY A 185 6.97 4.24 -14.70
CA GLY A 185 5.65 4.81 -14.80
C GLY A 185 4.82 4.14 -15.90
N VAL A 186 3.77 4.80 -16.35
CA VAL A 186 2.92 4.33 -17.44
C VAL A 186 3.59 4.67 -18.78
N PHE A 187 3.59 3.70 -19.70
CA PHE A 187 4.13 3.84 -21.06
C PHE A 187 2.99 3.75 -22.09
N THR A 188 3.25 4.26 -23.28
CA THR A 188 2.31 4.17 -24.41
C THR A 188 2.13 2.75 -24.96
N ASP A 189 3.01 1.83 -24.57
CA ASP A 189 3.00 0.40 -24.88
C ASP A 189 3.98 -0.30 -23.93
N ASN A 190 4.04 -1.64 -23.97
CA ASN A 190 4.93 -2.41 -23.11
C ASN A 190 6.42 -2.18 -23.48
N PRO A 191 7.21 -1.49 -22.65
CA PRO A 191 8.61 -1.16 -22.97
C PRO A 191 9.55 -2.38 -23.01
N ARG A 192 9.10 -3.54 -22.51
CA ARG A 192 9.88 -4.79 -22.58
C ARG A 192 9.78 -5.47 -23.95
N THR A 193 8.73 -5.20 -24.69
CA THR A 193 8.45 -5.82 -25.99
C THR A 193 8.46 -4.82 -27.15
N ASN A 194 8.20 -3.54 -26.88
CA ASN A 194 8.23 -2.46 -27.85
C ASN A 194 9.28 -1.42 -27.46
N PRO A 195 10.43 -1.33 -28.18
CA PRO A 195 11.47 -0.34 -27.91
C PRO A 195 11.03 1.11 -28.19
N ASP A 196 9.95 1.32 -28.94
CA ASP A 196 9.40 2.65 -29.25
C ASP A 196 8.39 3.14 -28.19
N ALA A 197 8.11 2.33 -27.16
CA ALA A 197 7.24 2.71 -26.05
C ALA A 197 7.78 3.94 -25.33
N LYS A 198 6.93 4.96 -25.15
CA LYS A 198 7.30 6.23 -24.53
C LYS A 198 6.68 6.35 -23.14
N LEU A 199 7.48 6.83 -22.18
CA LEU A 199 7.00 7.14 -20.84
C LEU A 199 6.00 8.30 -20.87
N ILE A 200 4.83 8.09 -20.30
CA ILE A 200 3.79 9.11 -20.11
C ILE A 200 4.10 9.84 -18.80
N LYS A 201 4.68 11.04 -18.90
CA LYS A 201 5.12 11.80 -17.72
C LYS A 201 3.96 12.43 -16.96
N THR A 202 2.93 12.87 -17.67
CA THR A 202 1.76 13.55 -17.08
C THR A 202 0.58 13.36 -18.01
N GLU A 203 -0.54 12.95 -17.44
CA GLU A 203 -1.79 12.79 -18.17
C GLU A 203 -3.00 12.97 -17.24
N ARG A 204 -4.16 13.25 -17.80
CA ARG A 204 -5.42 13.25 -17.06
C ARG A 204 -5.85 11.80 -16.80
N ALA A 205 -6.20 11.48 -15.55
CA ALA A 205 -6.53 10.11 -15.12
C ALA A 205 -7.65 9.42 -15.95
N MET A 206 -8.51 10.19 -16.60
CA MET A 206 -9.64 9.70 -17.39
C MET A 206 -9.44 9.92 -18.91
N ALA A 207 -8.20 10.04 -19.38
CA ALA A 207 -7.92 10.10 -20.80
C ALA A 207 -8.21 8.74 -21.45
N ASP A 208 -9.05 8.72 -22.50
CA ASP A 208 -9.60 7.48 -23.08
C ASP A 208 -8.52 6.50 -23.51
N TYR A 209 -7.42 6.99 -24.08
CA TYR A 209 -6.33 6.13 -24.56
C TYR A 209 -5.57 5.41 -23.42
N LEU A 210 -5.67 5.85 -22.16
CA LEU A 210 -5.05 5.15 -21.02
C LEU A 210 -5.66 3.76 -20.81
N PHE A 211 -6.93 3.58 -21.17
CA PHE A 211 -7.57 2.26 -21.11
C PHE A 211 -7.02 1.31 -22.17
N ASP A 212 -6.58 1.85 -23.32
CA ASP A 212 -6.02 1.05 -24.42
C ASP A 212 -4.57 0.64 -24.14
N VAL A 213 -3.82 1.44 -23.34
CA VAL A 213 -2.42 1.15 -23.00
C VAL A 213 -2.28 0.33 -21.72
N ALA A 214 -3.35 0.15 -20.95
CA ALA A 214 -3.34 -0.73 -19.79
C ALA A 214 -3.13 -2.18 -20.22
N GLY A 215 -1.94 -2.71 -19.94
CA GLY A 215 -1.53 -4.05 -20.37
C GLY A 215 -1.63 -5.10 -19.25
N ASP A 216 -1.22 -6.33 -19.55
CA ASP A 216 -1.15 -7.43 -18.59
C ASP A 216 -0.03 -7.22 -17.56
N GLY A 217 -0.26 -7.68 -16.33
CA GLY A 217 0.68 -7.57 -15.23
C GLY A 217 1.97 -8.36 -15.40
N GLY A 218 3.02 -7.94 -14.69
CA GLY A 218 4.34 -8.58 -14.70
C GLY A 218 4.39 -9.93 -13.99
N LYS A 219 5.55 -10.64 -14.09
CA LYS A 219 5.74 -12.03 -13.61
C LYS A 219 5.61 -12.20 -12.08
N LEU A 220 5.87 -11.17 -11.28
CA LEU A 220 5.90 -11.23 -9.81
C LEU A 220 4.68 -10.59 -9.15
N GLY A 221 3.99 -9.72 -9.83
CA GLY A 221 2.72 -9.13 -9.46
C GLY A 221 1.92 -8.91 -10.73
N ARG A 222 0.60 -8.95 -10.66
CA ARG A 222 -0.27 -8.78 -11.83
C ARG A 222 -0.83 -7.35 -11.94
N GLY A 223 -0.14 -6.38 -11.38
CA GLY A 223 -0.36 -4.98 -11.67
C GLY A 223 0.33 -4.63 -13.00
N GLY A 224 -0.40 -4.17 -13.98
CA GLY A 224 0.11 -3.71 -15.26
C GLY A 224 0.69 -2.32 -15.23
#